data_96dd8a3c5d765c28daf8ab2c1f84299d
#
_entry.id   96dd8a3c5d765c28daf8ab2c1f84299d
#
_cell.length_a   1.000
_cell.length_b   1.000
_cell.length_c   1.000
_cell.angle_alpha   90.00
_cell.angle_beta   90.00
_cell.angle_gamma   90.00
#
_symmetry.space_group_name_H-M   'P 1'
#
loop_
_entity.id
_entity.type
_entity.pdbx_description
1 polymer ?
#
loop_
_entity_poly.entity_id
_entity_poly.type
_entity_poly.pdbx_seq_one_letter_code
_entity_poly.pdbx_strand_id
1 'polypeptide(L)'
;MMAFSKRMLGSLRARKTQLALAVRITIAAVAAYAIAVALNLMLPLWAVLTSLIVTQMSVGRSLKATGDYLLGTVGGAIYGGAIALLIPHSGEAGLMALLVLAVAPLAFVGAINPSLTAATVTAVIVLLVPAMHHANPLDSAIDRVMEVTVGALTGLTVSFLVLPSRAVSQIRVNAAVLLELLAAAFAELLAGLTRGLDNDALHRIQDGIGAALVSLHATGLEAERERGVRLSTGPDTGPLLRTIQRLRHDVVMIGRASVVPLPANVQARLARPLSDVSSAIVTYMRAVAASLRSGSGAADIQPVDAALQAYTAEVASLRSEGLIRGVPVDVAERFFALGFSLEQMRQNLNDLDRCRADWCGKPATATAGAKG
;
A
#
# COMPACT_ATOMS: atom_id res chain seq x y z
N MET A 1 -0.05 3.73 -38.21
CA MET A 1 -0.51 2.53 -37.50
C MET A 1 0.53 1.94 -36.53
N MET A 2 1.80 1.79 -36.92
CA MET A 2 2.88 1.25 -36.04
C MET A 2 3.20 2.09 -34.78
N ALA A 3 3.16 3.43 -34.85
CA ALA A 3 3.43 4.29 -33.67
C ALA A 3 2.35 4.26 -32.60
N PHE A 4 1.09 4.08 -32.99
CA PHE A 4 -0.03 3.91 -32.07
C PHE A 4 0.03 2.57 -31.34
N SER A 5 0.39 1.49 -32.05
CA SER A 5 0.61 0.15 -31.48
C SER A 5 1.77 0.14 -30.45
N LYS A 6 2.89 0.80 -30.72
CA LYS A 6 4.03 0.89 -29.77
C LYS A 6 3.68 1.69 -28.50
N ARG A 7 2.92 2.79 -28.60
CA ARG A 7 2.44 3.56 -27.46
C ARG A 7 1.43 2.75 -26.63
N MET A 8 0.54 2.02 -27.27
CA MET A 8 -0.43 1.15 -26.60
C MET A 8 0.25 -0.02 -25.88
N LEU A 9 1.24 -0.67 -26.50
CA LEU A 9 2.04 -1.72 -25.87
C LEU A 9 2.90 -1.19 -24.69
N GLY A 10 3.44 0.01 -24.80
CA GLY A 10 4.18 0.67 -23.71
C GLY A 10 3.27 0.98 -22.52
N SER A 11 2.06 1.49 -22.79
CA SER A 11 1.02 1.74 -21.77
C SER A 11 0.52 0.45 -21.12
N LEU A 12 0.35 -0.63 -21.88
CA LEU A 12 -0.05 -1.94 -21.37
C LEU A 12 1.04 -2.59 -20.50
N ARG A 13 2.31 -2.43 -20.87
CA ARG A 13 3.45 -2.89 -20.04
C ARG A 13 3.54 -2.15 -18.71
N ALA A 14 3.23 -0.84 -18.69
CA ALA A 14 3.15 -0.05 -17.45
C ALA A 14 1.98 -0.46 -16.55
N ARG A 15 0.95 -1.14 -17.11
CA ARG A 15 -0.27 -1.59 -16.41
C ARG A 15 -0.37 -3.10 -16.24
N LYS A 16 0.77 -3.79 -16.10
CA LYS A 16 0.82 -5.26 -15.95
C LYS A 16 -0.07 -5.80 -14.83
N THR A 17 -0.14 -5.09 -13.70
CA THR A 17 -0.95 -5.50 -12.54
C THR A 17 -2.44 -5.44 -12.83
N GLN A 18 -2.89 -4.39 -13.55
CA GLN A 18 -4.29 -4.26 -13.96
C GLN A 18 -4.68 -5.31 -15.00
N LEU A 19 -3.77 -5.62 -15.95
CA LEU A 19 -3.98 -6.69 -16.91
C LEU A 19 -4.08 -8.05 -16.24
N ALA A 20 -3.19 -8.34 -15.28
CA ALA A 20 -3.24 -9.58 -14.51
C ALA A 20 -4.54 -9.72 -13.73
N LEU A 21 -5.05 -8.62 -13.16
CA LEU A 21 -6.35 -8.60 -12.51
C LEU A 21 -7.48 -8.88 -13.50
N ALA A 22 -7.52 -8.22 -14.66
CA ALA A 22 -8.54 -8.44 -15.67
C ALA A 22 -8.59 -9.90 -16.13
N VAL A 23 -7.43 -10.50 -16.39
CA VAL A 23 -7.32 -11.94 -16.74
C VAL A 23 -7.86 -12.83 -15.62
N ARG A 24 -7.47 -12.56 -14.37
CA ARG A 24 -7.98 -13.33 -13.21
C ARG A 24 -9.49 -13.23 -13.07
N ILE A 25 -10.04 -12.02 -13.15
CA ILE A 25 -11.49 -11.80 -13.06
C ILE A 25 -12.23 -12.56 -14.17
N THR A 26 -11.73 -12.51 -15.41
CA THR A 26 -12.34 -13.20 -16.53
C THR A 26 -12.31 -14.73 -16.33
N ILE A 27 -11.16 -15.28 -15.94
CA ILE A 27 -11.04 -16.72 -15.70
C ILE A 27 -11.92 -17.16 -14.52
N ALA A 28 -11.95 -16.36 -13.43
CA ALA A 28 -12.78 -16.66 -12.26
C ALA A 28 -14.27 -16.68 -12.62
N ALA A 29 -14.73 -15.73 -13.41
CA ALA A 29 -16.12 -15.64 -13.86
C ALA A 29 -16.52 -16.85 -14.71
N VAL A 30 -15.70 -17.19 -15.72
CA VAL A 30 -15.96 -18.34 -16.60
C VAL A 30 -15.91 -19.65 -15.83
N ALA A 31 -14.92 -19.83 -14.95
CA ALA A 31 -14.80 -21.04 -14.13
C ALA A 31 -15.96 -21.17 -13.14
N ALA A 32 -16.37 -20.08 -12.48
CA ALA A 32 -17.50 -20.08 -11.55
C ALA A 32 -18.81 -20.44 -12.27
N TYR A 33 -19.03 -19.91 -13.46
CA TYR A 33 -20.17 -20.27 -14.27
C TYR A 33 -20.18 -21.76 -14.64
N ALA A 34 -19.06 -22.26 -15.16
CA ALA A 34 -18.94 -23.67 -15.55
C ALA A 34 -19.15 -24.62 -14.37
N ILE A 35 -18.58 -24.33 -13.21
CA ILE A 35 -18.76 -25.13 -11.99
C ILE A 35 -20.22 -25.06 -11.50
N ALA A 36 -20.83 -23.87 -11.48
CA ALA A 36 -22.21 -23.71 -11.04
C ALA A 36 -23.21 -24.49 -11.93
N VAL A 37 -23.00 -24.47 -13.26
CA VAL A 37 -23.80 -25.26 -14.20
C VAL A 37 -23.55 -26.75 -14.00
N ALA A 38 -22.32 -27.21 -13.84
CA ALA A 38 -21.98 -28.60 -13.60
C ALA A 38 -22.58 -29.15 -12.29
N LEU A 39 -22.73 -28.30 -11.28
CA LEU A 39 -23.37 -28.61 -9.99
C LEU A 39 -24.90 -28.46 -10.02
N ASN A 40 -25.49 -28.08 -11.18
CA ASN A 40 -26.93 -27.81 -11.34
C ASN A 40 -27.48 -26.78 -10.32
N LEU A 41 -26.70 -25.74 -10.01
CA LEU A 41 -27.17 -24.68 -9.12
C LEU A 41 -28.30 -23.91 -9.78
N MET A 42 -29.29 -23.47 -8.97
CA MET A 42 -30.54 -22.85 -9.46
C MET A 42 -30.27 -21.55 -10.24
N LEU A 43 -29.36 -20.71 -9.74
CA LEU A 43 -29.00 -19.44 -10.34
C LEU A 43 -27.48 -19.25 -10.46
N PRO A 44 -26.82 -19.83 -11.50
CA PRO A 44 -25.36 -19.70 -11.71
C PRO A 44 -24.84 -18.26 -11.73
N LEU A 45 -25.72 -17.29 -12.01
CA LEU A 45 -25.41 -15.85 -11.99
C LEU A 45 -24.77 -15.41 -10.67
N TRP A 46 -25.24 -15.92 -9.54
CA TRP A 46 -24.72 -15.50 -8.24
C TRP A 46 -23.34 -16.04 -7.94
N ALA A 47 -23.01 -17.22 -8.41
CA ALA A 47 -21.64 -17.74 -8.32
C ALA A 47 -20.67 -16.88 -9.15
N VAL A 48 -21.07 -16.46 -10.35
CA VAL A 48 -20.28 -15.57 -11.19
C VAL A 48 -20.09 -14.21 -10.50
N LEU A 49 -21.16 -13.55 -10.06
CA LEU A 49 -21.07 -12.25 -9.38
C LEU A 49 -20.18 -12.32 -8.13
N THR A 50 -20.31 -13.38 -7.34
CA THR A 50 -19.46 -13.58 -6.17
C THR A 50 -18.00 -13.73 -6.55
N SER A 51 -17.68 -14.51 -7.59
CA SER A 51 -16.32 -14.67 -8.06
C SER A 51 -15.69 -13.36 -8.50
N LEU A 52 -16.47 -12.46 -9.14
CA LEU A 52 -16.01 -11.11 -9.52
C LEU A 52 -15.69 -10.25 -8.29
N ILE A 53 -16.56 -10.29 -7.28
CA ILE A 53 -16.41 -9.48 -6.06
C ILE A 53 -15.19 -9.91 -5.24
N VAL A 54 -14.96 -11.22 -5.09
CA VAL A 54 -13.86 -11.75 -4.26
C VAL A 54 -12.51 -11.77 -4.96
N THR A 55 -12.48 -11.68 -6.30
CA THR A 55 -11.24 -11.60 -7.06
C THR A 55 -10.67 -10.18 -7.01
N GLN A 56 -9.66 -9.99 -6.17
CA GLN A 56 -9.06 -8.69 -5.88
C GLN A 56 -7.64 -8.55 -6.46
N MET A 57 -7.03 -7.36 -6.34
CA MET A 57 -5.70 -7.07 -6.88
C MET A 57 -4.60 -7.93 -6.25
N SER A 58 -4.72 -8.31 -4.99
CA SER A 58 -3.78 -9.19 -4.30
C SER A 58 -4.49 -10.42 -3.73
N VAL A 59 -3.72 -11.49 -3.51
CA VAL A 59 -4.22 -12.73 -2.91
C VAL A 59 -4.74 -12.47 -1.48
N GLY A 60 -4.05 -11.65 -0.71
CA GLY A 60 -4.46 -11.28 0.65
C GLY A 60 -5.80 -10.52 0.70
N ARG A 61 -6.06 -9.64 -0.28
CA ARG A 61 -7.36 -8.98 -0.43
C ARG A 61 -8.46 -9.96 -0.86
N SER A 62 -8.15 -10.85 -1.80
CA SER A 62 -9.12 -11.88 -2.22
C SER A 62 -9.51 -12.78 -1.06
N LEU A 63 -8.55 -13.21 -0.24
CA LEU A 63 -8.83 -14.02 0.95
C LEU A 63 -9.72 -13.28 1.96
N LYS A 64 -9.40 -12.01 2.25
CA LYS A 64 -10.26 -11.20 3.13
C LYS A 64 -11.67 -11.03 2.55
N ALA A 65 -11.77 -10.65 1.27
CA ALA A 65 -13.05 -10.47 0.60
C ALA A 65 -13.90 -11.75 0.60
N THR A 66 -13.26 -12.91 0.39
CA THR A 66 -13.91 -14.23 0.49
C THR A 66 -14.49 -14.46 1.88
N GLY A 67 -13.69 -14.26 2.93
CA GLY A 67 -14.15 -14.44 4.32
C GLY A 67 -15.29 -13.49 4.69
N ASP A 68 -15.14 -12.21 4.39
CA ASP A 68 -16.15 -11.18 4.66
C ASP A 68 -17.46 -11.48 3.92
N TYR A 69 -17.38 -11.88 2.64
CA TYR A 69 -18.54 -12.16 1.82
C TYR A 69 -19.28 -13.44 2.26
N LEU A 70 -18.54 -14.51 2.60
CA LEU A 70 -19.13 -15.76 3.13
C LEU A 70 -19.82 -15.53 4.49
N LEU A 71 -19.14 -14.86 5.42
CA LEU A 71 -19.73 -14.55 6.73
C LEU A 71 -20.99 -13.70 6.60
N GLY A 72 -20.94 -12.65 5.77
CA GLY A 72 -22.10 -11.82 5.49
C GLY A 72 -23.24 -12.62 4.86
N THR A 73 -22.93 -13.48 3.89
CA THR A 73 -23.95 -14.32 3.21
C THR A 73 -24.62 -15.29 4.19
N VAL A 74 -23.84 -16.01 4.99
CA VAL A 74 -24.40 -16.95 5.99
C VAL A 74 -25.25 -16.20 7.02
N GLY A 75 -24.74 -15.08 7.56
CA GLY A 75 -25.49 -14.27 8.51
C GLY A 75 -26.78 -13.69 7.90
N GLY A 76 -26.72 -13.19 6.67
CA GLY A 76 -27.86 -12.67 5.94
C GLY A 76 -28.90 -13.75 5.58
N ALA A 77 -28.44 -14.96 5.23
CA ALA A 77 -29.30 -16.09 4.93
C ALA A 77 -30.04 -16.59 6.18
N ILE A 78 -29.35 -16.71 7.31
CA ILE A 78 -29.98 -17.11 8.59
C ILE A 78 -31.00 -16.05 9.01
N TYR A 79 -30.62 -14.78 9.02
CA TYR A 79 -31.52 -13.71 9.47
C TYR A 79 -32.72 -13.51 8.54
N GLY A 80 -32.49 -13.43 7.22
CA GLY A 80 -33.54 -13.27 6.21
C GLY A 80 -34.46 -14.48 6.16
N GLY A 81 -33.90 -15.71 6.23
CA GLY A 81 -34.67 -16.96 6.31
C GLY A 81 -35.52 -17.05 7.56
N ALA A 82 -34.97 -16.67 8.72
CA ALA A 82 -35.73 -16.65 9.99
C ALA A 82 -36.92 -15.68 9.92
N ILE A 83 -36.73 -14.48 9.40
CA ILE A 83 -37.83 -13.51 9.19
C ILE A 83 -38.89 -14.08 8.25
N ALA A 84 -38.47 -14.66 7.12
CA ALA A 84 -39.38 -15.20 6.14
C ALA A 84 -40.23 -16.37 6.67
N LEU A 85 -39.66 -17.19 7.56
CA LEU A 85 -40.33 -18.36 8.16
C LEU A 85 -41.20 -18.01 9.38
N LEU A 86 -40.73 -17.07 10.23
CA LEU A 86 -41.39 -16.80 11.52
C LEU A 86 -42.49 -15.76 11.42
N ILE A 87 -42.47 -14.89 10.41
CA ILE A 87 -43.42 -13.80 10.28
C ILE A 87 -44.35 -14.07 9.10
N PRO A 88 -45.61 -14.51 9.34
CA PRO A 88 -46.58 -14.67 8.29
C PRO A 88 -46.90 -13.33 7.61
N HIS A 89 -46.86 -13.31 6.32
CA HIS A 89 -47.16 -12.12 5.53
C HIS A 89 -48.10 -12.44 4.37
N SER A 90 -48.97 -11.52 4.03
CA SER A 90 -49.85 -11.62 2.91
C SER A 90 -49.89 -10.30 2.14
N GLY A 91 -49.80 -10.39 0.81
CA GLY A 91 -49.82 -9.24 -0.06
C GLY A 91 -48.56 -8.38 -0.07
N GLU A 92 -48.54 -7.40 -0.97
CA GLU A 92 -47.35 -6.54 -1.20
C GLU A 92 -46.95 -5.68 0.01
N ALA A 93 -47.94 -5.17 0.76
CA ALA A 93 -47.67 -4.35 1.96
C ALA A 93 -46.99 -5.14 3.06
N GLY A 94 -47.35 -6.42 3.25
CA GLY A 94 -46.69 -7.32 4.18
C GLY A 94 -45.23 -7.61 3.77
N LEU A 95 -44.98 -7.83 2.48
CA LEU A 95 -43.66 -8.04 1.94
C LEU A 95 -42.78 -6.80 2.11
N MET A 96 -43.33 -5.59 1.89
CA MET A 96 -42.60 -4.33 2.13
C MET A 96 -42.22 -4.16 3.59
N ALA A 97 -43.12 -4.48 4.52
CA ALA A 97 -42.81 -4.41 5.95
C ALA A 97 -41.70 -5.38 6.36
N LEU A 98 -41.72 -6.63 5.83
CA LEU A 98 -40.65 -7.60 6.02
C LEU A 98 -39.32 -7.15 5.44
N LEU A 99 -39.35 -6.52 4.26
CA LEU A 99 -38.17 -5.98 3.63
C LEU A 99 -37.52 -4.89 4.52
N VAL A 100 -38.33 -3.98 5.07
CA VAL A 100 -37.84 -2.97 6.01
C VAL A 100 -37.22 -3.65 7.26
N LEU A 101 -37.87 -4.64 7.82
CA LEU A 101 -37.39 -5.38 9.00
C LEU A 101 -36.12 -6.13 8.71
N ALA A 102 -35.95 -6.68 7.51
CA ALA A 102 -34.73 -7.38 7.11
C ALA A 102 -33.58 -6.43 6.81
N VAL A 103 -33.85 -5.32 6.11
CA VAL A 103 -32.80 -4.41 5.61
C VAL A 103 -32.31 -3.46 6.70
N ALA A 104 -33.19 -2.83 7.48
CA ALA A 104 -32.79 -1.76 8.38
C ALA A 104 -31.78 -2.19 9.45
N PRO A 105 -31.94 -3.31 10.18
CA PRO A 105 -30.93 -3.76 11.15
C PRO A 105 -29.62 -4.17 10.49
N LEU A 106 -29.66 -4.90 9.37
CA LEU A 106 -28.45 -5.36 8.67
C LEU A 106 -27.70 -4.22 8.00
N ALA A 107 -28.41 -3.22 7.46
CA ALA A 107 -27.80 -2.02 6.92
C ALA A 107 -27.09 -1.21 8.01
N PHE A 108 -27.69 -1.11 9.20
CA PHE A 108 -27.04 -0.47 10.36
C PHE A 108 -25.77 -1.21 10.78
N VAL A 109 -25.84 -2.55 10.91
CA VAL A 109 -24.66 -3.38 11.20
C VAL A 109 -23.59 -3.23 10.11
N GLY A 110 -23.98 -3.24 8.83
CA GLY A 110 -23.09 -3.05 7.69
C GLY A 110 -22.44 -1.65 7.66
N ALA A 111 -23.15 -0.62 8.12
CA ALA A 111 -22.60 0.73 8.27
C ALA A 111 -21.49 0.81 9.36
N ILE A 112 -21.64 0.05 10.45
CA ILE A 112 -20.63 -0.05 11.50
C ILE A 112 -19.47 -0.95 11.05
N ASN A 113 -19.78 -2.07 10.41
CA ASN A 113 -18.78 -3.04 9.94
C ASN A 113 -18.98 -3.35 8.44
N PRO A 114 -18.25 -2.69 7.53
CA PRO A 114 -18.36 -2.88 6.09
C PRO A 114 -18.14 -4.33 5.63
N SER A 115 -17.46 -5.16 6.42
CA SER A 115 -17.28 -6.59 6.12
C SER A 115 -18.59 -7.39 6.09
N LEU A 116 -19.65 -6.88 6.71
CA LEU A 116 -20.96 -7.56 6.79
C LEU A 116 -21.99 -7.01 5.78
N THR A 117 -21.60 -6.14 4.87
CA THR A 117 -22.51 -5.54 3.88
C THR A 117 -23.22 -6.61 3.02
N ALA A 118 -22.56 -7.74 2.73
CA ALA A 118 -23.14 -8.86 2.01
C ALA A 118 -24.36 -9.48 2.71
N ALA A 119 -24.49 -9.33 4.02
CA ALA A 119 -25.64 -9.84 4.80
C ALA A 119 -26.96 -9.18 4.37
N THR A 120 -26.94 -7.85 4.19
CA THR A 120 -28.12 -7.10 3.75
C THR A 120 -28.58 -7.56 2.36
N VAL A 121 -27.63 -7.71 1.42
CA VAL A 121 -27.95 -8.17 0.06
C VAL A 121 -28.52 -9.59 0.09
N THR A 122 -27.93 -10.47 0.88
CA THR A 122 -28.37 -11.87 0.98
C THR A 122 -29.77 -11.97 1.62
N ALA A 123 -30.06 -11.22 2.69
CA ALA A 123 -31.38 -11.21 3.32
C ALA A 123 -32.47 -10.74 2.35
N VAL A 124 -32.20 -9.72 1.54
CA VAL A 124 -33.13 -9.25 0.48
C VAL A 124 -33.38 -10.36 -0.53
N ILE A 125 -32.37 -11.06 -1.00
CA ILE A 125 -32.50 -12.14 -1.99
C ILE A 125 -33.32 -13.30 -1.42
N VAL A 126 -33.03 -13.73 -0.19
CA VAL A 126 -33.71 -14.83 0.51
C VAL A 126 -35.20 -14.50 0.75
N LEU A 127 -35.56 -13.21 0.89
CA LEU A 127 -36.94 -12.76 1.02
C LEU A 127 -37.67 -12.64 -0.31
N LEU A 128 -37.03 -12.00 -1.30
CA LEU A 128 -37.73 -11.63 -2.55
C LEU A 128 -37.77 -12.78 -3.55
N VAL A 129 -36.74 -13.60 -3.68
CA VAL A 129 -36.70 -14.69 -4.67
C VAL A 129 -37.82 -15.71 -4.43
N PRO A 130 -38.08 -16.20 -3.19
CA PRO A 130 -39.23 -17.05 -2.92
C PRO A 130 -40.57 -16.41 -3.25
N ALA A 131 -40.74 -15.12 -2.92
CA ALA A 131 -41.97 -14.39 -3.21
C ALA A 131 -42.28 -14.29 -4.73
N MET A 132 -41.21 -14.19 -5.55
CA MET A 132 -41.33 -14.11 -7.02
C MET A 132 -41.57 -15.48 -7.68
N HIS A 133 -40.96 -16.55 -7.12
CA HIS A 133 -40.94 -17.89 -7.75
C HIS A 133 -41.81 -18.92 -7.00
N HIS A 134 -42.55 -18.50 -5.98
CA HIS A 134 -43.35 -19.40 -5.12
C HIS A 134 -42.52 -20.56 -4.53
N ALA A 135 -41.26 -20.30 -4.23
CA ALA A 135 -40.31 -21.27 -3.69
C ALA A 135 -40.32 -21.23 -2.14
N ASN A 136 -39.74 -22.25 -1.52
CA ASN A 136 -39.58 -22.26 -0.07
C ASN A 136 -38.43 -21.30 0.34
N PRO A 137 -38.61 -20.41 1.33
CA PRO A 137 -37.58 -19.52 1.79
C PRO A 137 -36.31 -20.26 2.30
N LEU A 138 -36.45 -21.45 2.87
CA LEU A 138 -35.33 -22.26 3.34
C LEU A 138 -34.46 -22.75 2.17
N ASP A 139 -35.10 -23.27 1.11
CA ASP A 139 -34.39 -23.73 -0.07
C ASP A 139 -33.63 -22.57 -0.74
N SER A 140 -34.28 -21.40 -0.86
CA SER A 140 -33.60 -20.20 -1.38
C SER A 140 -32.44 -19.74 -0.53
N ALA A 141 -32.49 -19.88 0.78
CA ALA A 141 -31.38 -19.55 1.67
C ALA A 141 -30.21 -20.52 1.47
N ILE A 142 -30.48 -21.83 1.35
CA ILE A 142 -29.47 -22.86 1.11
C ILE A 142 -28.83 -22.67 -0.26
N ASP A 143 -29.63 -22.51 -1.33
CA ASP A 143 -29.15 -22.27 -2.68
C ASP A 143 -28.24 -21.04 -2.74
N ARG A 144 -28.64 -19.95 -2.07
CA ARG A 144 -27.83 -18.73 -1.99
C ARG A 144 -26.47 -18.97 -1.33
N VAL A 145 -26.42 -19.72 -0.23
CA VAL A 145 -25.16 -20.05 0.44
C VAL A 145 -24.27 -20.94 -0.44
N MET A 146 -24.87 -21.90 -1.13
CA MET A 146 -24.14 -22.80 -2.06
C MET A 146 -23.57 -22.03 -3.25
N GLU A 147 -24.36 -21.19 -3.92
CA GLU A 147 -23.95 -20.37 -5.06
C GLU A 147 -22.79 -19.43 -4.69
N VAL A 148 -22.94 -18.74 -3.55
CA VAL A 148 -21.91 -17.84 -3.05
C VAL A 148 -20.63 -18.60 -2.66
N THR A 149 -20.77 -19.77 -2.05
CA THR A 149 -19.63 -20.58 -1.66
C THR A 149 -18.84 -21.06 -2.89
N VAL A 150 -19.53 -21.54 -3.93
CA VAL A 150 -18.90 -21.94 -5.19
C VAL A 150 -18.19 -20.76 -5.84
N GLY A 151 -18.86 -19.61 -5.95
CA GLY A 151 -18.26 -18.41 -6.54
C GLY A 151 -17.04 -17.91 -5.74
N ALA A 152 -17.15 -17.90 -4.41
CA ALA A 152 -16.11 -17.43 -3.51
C ALA A 152 -14.86 -18.34 -3.55
N LEU A 153 -15.05 -19.65 -3.48
CA LEU A 153 -13.95 -20.63 -3.56
C LEU A 153 -13.29 -20.61 -4.95
N THR A 154 -14.07 -20.51 -6.01
CA THR A 154 -13.56 -20.41 -7.39
C THR A 154 -12.72 -19.15 -7.57
N GLY A 155 -13.25 -17.97 -7.19
CA GLY A 155 -12.54 -16.68 -7.28
C GLY A 155 -11.26 -16.67 -6.47
N LEU A 156 -11.29 -17.25 -5.26
CA LEU A 156 -10.12 -17.39 -4.41
C LEU A 156 -9.08 -18.33 -5.04
N THR A 157 -9.48 -19.51 -5.52
CA THR A 157 -8.60 -20.49 -6.17
C THR A 157 -7.92 -19.89 -7.41
N VAL A 158 -8.67 -19.20 -8.26
CA VAL A 158 -8.11 -18.49 -9.41
C VAL A 158 -7.13 -17.41 -8.98
N SER A 159 -7.41 -16.69 -7.90
CA SER A 159 -6.50 -15.66 -7.36
C SER A 159 -5.17 -16.24 -6.89
N PHE A 160 -5.15 -17.49 -6.45
CA PHE A 160 -3.93 -18.22 -6.09
C PHE A 160 -3.15 -18.77 -7.29
N LEU A 161 -3.86 -19.31 -8.27
CA LEU A 161 -3.26 -20.06 -9.37
C LEU A 161 -2.89 -19.18 -10.56
N VAL A 162 -3.69 -18.15 -10.84
CA VAL A 162 -3.56 -17.32 -12.05
C VAL A 162 -2.84 -16.02 -11.71
N LEU A 163 -1.59 -15.89 -12.16
CA LEU A 163 -0.77 -14.68 -12.02
C LEU A 163 -0.83 -14.07 -10.59
N PRO A 164 -0.47 -14.82 -9.54
CA PRO A 164 -0.63 -14.35 -8.17
C PRO A 164 0.15 -13.06 -7.93
N SER A 165 -0.54 -12.00 -7.57
CA SER A 165 0.08 -10.74 -7.14
C SER A 165 0.26 -10.78 -5.62
N ARG A 166 1.50 -10.96 -5.18
CA ARG A 166 1.83 -11.00 -3.74
C ARG A 166 2.00 -9.57 -3.23
N ALA A 167 1.47 -9.28 -2.05
CA ALA A 167 1.60 -7.97 -1.40
C ALA A 167 3.07 -7.57 -1.20
N VAL A 168 3.95 -8.55 -0.94
CA VAL A 168 5.40 -8.33 -0.80
C VAL A 168 6.03 -7.64 -2.02
N SER A 169 5.65 -8.04 -3.25
CA SER A 169 6.17 -7.38 -4.46
C SER A 169 5.65 -5.95 -4.61
N GLN A 170 4.42 -5.71 -4.20
CA GLN A 170 3.82 -4.38 -4.24
C GLN A 170 4.43 -3.44 -3.19
N ILE A 171 4.79 -3.96 -2.00
CA ILE A 171 5.52 -3.19 -0.99
C ILE A 171 6.84 -2.66 -1.54
N ARG A 172 7.60 -3.49 -2.28
CA ARG A 172 8.87 -3.05 -2.91
C ARG A 172 8.66 -1.85 -3.81
N VAL A 173 7.62 -1.91 -4.65
CA VAL A 173 7.30 -0.80 -5.58
C VAL A 173 6.86 0.44 -4.83
N ASN A 174 5.94 0.30 -3.86
CA ASN A 174 5.41 1.43 -3.10
C ASN A 174 6.49 2.08 -2.20
N ALA A 175 7.35 1.28 -1.58
CA ALA A 175 8.50 1.76 -0.81
C ALA A 175 9.49 2.52 -1.70
N ALA A 176 9.78 2.01 -2.90
CA ALA A 176 10.65 2.67 -3.84
C ALA A 176 10.10 4.03 -4.31
N VAL A 177 8.79 4.11 -4.60
CA VAL A 177 8.13 5.38 -4.97
C VAL A 177 8.24 6.39 -3.83
N LEU A 178 7.96 5.96 -2.59
CA LEU A 178 8.02 6.85 -1.43
C LEU A 178 9.46 7.33 -1.17
N LEU A 179 10.47 6.46 -1.30
CA LEU A 179 11.87 6.84 -1.15
C LEU A 179 12.31 7.87 -2.20
N GLU A 180 11.85 7.75 -3.45
CA GLU A 180 12.13 8.74 -4.50
C GLU A 180 11.51 10.11 -4.20
N LEU A 181 10.27 10.13 -3.68
CA LEU A 181 9.60 11.36 -3.27
C LEU A 181 10.29 12.00 -2.06
N LEU A 182 10.72 11.20 -1.08
CA LEU A 182 11.50 11.69 0.06
C LEU A 182 12.85 12.26 -0.37
N ALA A 183 13.54 11.60 -1.32
CA ALA A 183 14.78 12.10 -1.90
C ALA A 183 14.57 13.44 -2.63
N ALA A 184 13.48 13.58 -3.38
CA ALA A 184 13.15 14.84 -4.06
C ALA A 184 12.82 15.96 -3.06
N ALA A 185 12.04 15.68 -2.02
CA ALA A 185 11.74 16.63 -0.96
C ALA A 185 13.01 17.08 -0.24
N PHE A 186 13.89 16.14 0.12
CA PHE A 186 15.15 16.42 0.79
C PHE A 186 16.06 17.33 -0.06
N ALA A 187 16.17 17.05 -1.36
CA ALA A 187 16.94 17.89 -2.28
C ALA A 187 16.42 19.34 -2.32
N GLU A 188 15.10 19.52 -2.41
CA GLU A 188 14.47 20.83 -2.46
C GLU A 188 14.65 21.60 -1.15
N LEU A 189 14.50 20.91 -0.01
CA LEU A 189 14.68 21.52 1.32
C LEU A 189 16.12 22.00 1.54
N LEU A 190 17.13 21.20 1.20
CA LEU A 190 18.53 21.64 1.34
C LEU A 190 18.89 22.75 0.35
N ALA A 191 18.38 22.69 -0.87
CA ALA A 191 18.57 23.78 -1.82
C ALA A 191 17.92 25.08 -1.36
N GLY A 192 16.81 25.00 -0.64
CA GLY A 192 16.12 26.14 -0.02
C GLY A 192 16.97 26.92 0.97
N LEU A 193 17.95 26.28 1.66
CA LEU A 193 18.89 26.95 2.56
C LEU A 193 19.79 27.97 1.86
N THR A 194 19.98 27.85 0.56
CA THR A 194 20.87 28.72 -0.23
C THR A 194 20.14 29.62 -1.23
N ARG A 195 19.02 29.18 -1.82
CA ARG A 195 18.30 29.93 -2.86
C ARG A 195 16.87 30.36 -2.46
N GLY A 196 16.40 29.94 -1.28
CA GLY A 196 15.00 30.04 -0.91
C GLY A 196 14.18 28.83 -1.38
N LEU A 197 13.08 28.54 -0.69
CA LEU A 197 12.23 27.39 -0.97
C LEU A 197 11.27 27.67 -2.14
N ASP A 198 11.16 26.69 -3.05
CA ASP A 198 10.04 26.62 -4.00
C ASP A 198 8.87 25.91 -3.33
N ASN A 199 7.95 26.72 -2.76
CA ASN A 199 6.80 26.22 -2.03
C ASN A 199 5.85 25.41 -2.91
N ASP A 200 5.66 25.76 -4.18
CA ASP A 200 4.76 25.04 -5.09
C ASP A 200 5.32 23.66 -5.45
N ALA A 201 6.63 23.56 -5.69
CA ALA A 201 7.29 22.28 -5.90
C ALA A 201 7.19 21.41 -4.63
N LEU A 202 7.46 21.99 -3.47
CA LEU A 202 7.41 21.28 -2.20
C LEU A 202 6.00 20.77 -1.86
N HIS A 203 4.95 21.57 -2.06
CA HIS A 203 3.57 21.14 -1.86
C HIS A 203 3.20 19.95 -2.75
N ARG A 204 3.54 20.00 -4.05
CA ARG A 204 3.29 18.85 -4.96
C ARG A 204 4.00 17.58 -4.50
N ILE A 205 5.23 17.69 -4.01
CA ILE A 205 5.98 16.54 -3.49
C ILE A 205 5.34 16.01 -2.20
N GLN A 206 4.91 16.90 -1.30
CA GLN A 206 4.25 16.51 -0.04
C GLN A 206 2.92 15.78 -0.27
N ASP A 207 2.10 16.23 -1.23
CA ASP A 207 0.87 15.55 -1.63
C ASP A 207 1.17 14.14 -2.15
N GLY A 208 2.22 14.01 -2.98
CA GLY A 208 2.71 12.72 -3.48
C GLY A 208 3.17 11.79 -2.35
N ILE A 209 3.91 12.32 -1.36
CA ILE A 209 4.35 11.57 -0.17
C ILE A 209 3.14 11.05 0.62
N GLY A 210 2.11 11.90 0.83
CA GLY A 210 0.88 11.51 1.51
C GLY A 210 0.19 10.33 0.85
N ALA A 211 -0.04 10.42 -0.46
CA ALA A 211 -0.66 9.35 -1.25
C ALA A 211 0.17 8.05 -1.26
N ALA A 212 1.50 8.16 -1.44
CA ALA A 212 2.41 7.01 -1.44
C ALA A 212 2.45 6.31 -0.07
N LEU A 213 2.40 7.07 1.02
CA LEU A 213 2.38 6.53 2.39
C LEU A 213 1.09 5.73 2.66
N VAL A 214 -0.07 6.27 2.28
CA VAL A 214 -1.36 5.55 2.38
C VAL A 214 -1.30 4.24 1.61
N SER A 215 -0.78 4.26 0.38
CA SER A 215 -0.61 3.07 -0.46
C SER A 215 0.33 2.04 0.18
N LEU A 216 1.46 2.48 0.73
CA LEU A 216 2.44 1.61 1.38
C LEU A 216 1.86 0.95 2.64
N HIS A 217 1.13 1.71 3.48
CA HIS A 217 0.47 1.15 4.67
C HIS A 217 -0.59 0.12 4.33
N ALA A 218 -1.46 0.43 3.35
CA ALA A 218 -2.49 -0.50 2.91
C ALA A 218 -1.87 -1.83 2.43
N THR A 219 -0.79 -1.75 1.65
CA THR A 219 -0.08 -2.93 1.15
C THR A 219 0.65 -3.68 2.28
N GLY A 220 1.16 -2.98 3.29
CA GLY A 220 1.75 -3.57 4.49
C GLY A 220 0.78 -4.45 5.25
N LEU A 221 -0.44 -3.96 5.51
CA LEU A 221 -1.50 -4.72 6.16
C LEU A 221 -1.91 -5.97 5.35
N GLU A 222 -1.87 -5.90 4.02
CA GLU A 222 -2.12 -7.06 3.16
C GLU A 222 -1.02 -8.12 3.30
N ALA A 223 0.24 -7.70 3.30
CA ALA A 223 1.38 -8.61 3.46
C ALA A 223 1.38 -9.30 4.83
N GLU A 224 1.00 -8.60 5.89
CA GLU A 224 0.84 -9.19 7.22
C GLU A 224 -0.25 -10.28 7.23
N ARG A 225 -1.38 -10.06 6.54
CA ARG A 225 -2.43 -11.08 6.39
C ARG A 225 -1.95 -12.28 5.59
N GLU A 226 -1.24 -12.06 4.46
CA GLU A 226 -0.65 -13.14 3.66
C GLU A 226 0.34 -13.97 4.49
N ARG A 227 1.10 -13.35 5.37
CA ARG A 227 2.03 -14.03 6.29
C ARG A 227 1.28 -14.81 7.37
N GLY A 228 0.24 -14.23 7.98
CA GLY A 228 -0.56 -14.87 9.03
C GLY A 228 -1.16 -16.21 8.60
N VAL A 229 -1.48 -16.35 7.31
CA VAL A 229 -1.99 -17.60 6.73
C VAL A 229 -0.90 -18.42 6.00
N ARG A 230 0.38 -18.15 6.25
CA ARG A 230 1.56 -18.83 5.67
C ARG A 230 1.62 -18.81 4.14
N LEU A 231 0.99 -17.82 3.50
CA LEU A 231 1.00 -17.67 2.05
C LEU A 231 2.23 -16.93 1.52
N SER A 232 2.98 -16.27 2.38
CA SER A 232 4.20 -15.54 2.04
C SER A 232 5.35 -15.92 2.96
N THR A 233 6.49 -16.25 2.37
CA THR A 233 7.77 -16.48 3.04
C THR A 233 8.70 -15.27 2.92
N GLY A 234 8.18 -14.12 2.51
CA GLY A 234 8.96 -12.89 2.34
C GLY A 234 9.50 -12.32 3.65
N PRO A 235 10.43 -11.35 3.57
CA PRO A 235 10.99 -10.68 4.74
C PRO A 235 9.91 -9.95 5.53
N ASP A 236 10.22 -9.61 6.80
CA ASP A 236 9.32 -8.84 7.63
C ASP A 236 9.13 -7.43 7.08
N THR A 237 7.87 -7.03 6.90
CA THR A 237 7.49 -5.73 6.35
C THR A 237 7.63 -4.61 7.38
N GLY A 238 7.45 -4.93 8.66
CA GLY A 238 7.43 -3.97 9.76
C GLY A 238 8.70 -3.11 9.88
N PRO A 239 9.91 -3.68 9.85
CA PRO A 239 11.15 -2.91 9.90
C PRO A 239 11.26 -1.89 8.76
N LEU A 240 10.99 -2.30 7.51
CA LEU A 240 11.05 -1.41 6.34
C LEU A 240 10.06 -0.26 6.45
N LEU A 241 8.79 -0.55 6.81
CA LEU A 241 7.75 0.45 6.98
C LEU A 241 8.12 1.48 8.06
N ARG A 242 8.57 1.03 9.23
CA ARG A 242 9.00 1.91 10.32
C ARG A 242 10.18 2.78 9.93
N THR A 243 11.15 2.22 9.23
CA THR A 243 12.34 2.97 8.79
C THR A 243 11.97 4.07 7.78
N ILE A 244 11.11 3.78 6.81
CA ILE A 244 10.63 4.79 5.85
C ILE A 244 9.81 5.89 6.56
N GLN A 245 9.01 5.54 7.57
CA GLN A 245 8.29 6.53 8.38
C GLN A 245 9.23 7.45 9.16
N ARG A 246 10.32 6.90 9.73
CA ARG A 246 11.34 7.69 10.41
C ARG A 246 12.05 8.64 9.44
N LEU A 247 12.44 8.16 8.26
CA LEU A 247 13.02 9.00 7.21
C LEU A 247 12.08 10.12 6.77
N ARG A 248 10.78 9.85 6.64
CA ARG A 248 9.78 10.90 6.39
C ARG A 248 9.77 11.93 7.52
N HIS A 249 9.85 11.48 8.78
CA HIS A 249 9.92 12.39 9.92
C HIS A 249 11.17 13.27 9.86
N ASP A 250 12.33 12.68 9.54
CA ASP A 250 13.58 13.43 9.40
C ASP A 250 13.48 14.51 8.31
N VAL A 251 12.86 14.19 7.16
CA VAL A 251 12.60 15.17 6.09
C VAL A 251 11.72 16.32 6.59
N VAL A 252 10.70 16.03 7.42
CA VAL A 252 9.87 17.08 8.04
C VAL A 252 10.67 17.97 9.00
N MET A 253 11.54 17.36 9.82
CA MET A 253 12.39 18.12 10.76
C MET A 253 13.41 18.99 10.03
N ILE A 254 14.02 18.47 8.96
CA ILE A 254 14.92 19.22 8.08
C ILE A 254 14.14 20.38 7.42
N GLY A 255 12.90 20.13 6.96
CA GLY A 255 12.04 21.15 6.41
C GLY A 255 11.79 22.32 7.36
N ARG A 256 11.54 22.04 8.64
CA ARG A 256 11.38 23.09 9.68
C ARG A 256 12.66 23.90 9.88
N ALA A 257 13.82 23.25 9.81
CA ALA A 257 15.12 23.91 9.91
C ALA A 257 15.45 24.76 8.67
N SER A 258 14.90 24.42 7.50
CA SER A 258 15.19 25.03 6.20
C SER A 258 14.24 26.16 5.80
N VAL A 259 13.32 26.60 6.66
CA VAL A 259 12.31 27.64 6.35
C VAL A 259 12.96 28.99 6.04
N VAL A 260 14.09 29.31 6.67
CA VAL A 260 14.82 30.56 6.47
C VAL A 260 16.21 30.26 5.92
N PRO A 261 16.65 30.96 4.86
CA PRO A 261 18.00 30.81 4.34
C PRO A 261 19.06 31.12 5.40
N LEU A 262 20.21 30.47 5.29
CA LEU A 262 21.35 30.74 6.17
C LEU A 262 21.89 32.16 5.97
N PRO A 263 22.47 32.80 7.02
CA PRO A 263 23.19 34.07 6.87
C PRO A 263 24.29 33.96 5.81
N ALA A 264 24.51 35.04 5.06
CA ALA A 264 25.40 35.01 3.88
C ALA A 264 26.84 34.51 4.19
N ASN A 265 27.39 34.86 5.37
CA ASN A 265 28.71 34.40 5.81
C ASN A 265 28.76 32.88 6.10
N VAL A 266 27.69 32.33 6.69
CA VAL A 266 27.56 30.90 6.95
C VAL A 266 27.24 30.15 5.66
N GLN A 267 26.34 30.71 4.83
CA GLN A 267 25.97 30.15 3.54
C GLN A 267 27.19 29.98 2.61
N ALA A 268 28.05 30.99 2.51
CA ALA A 268 29.23 30.92 1.66
C ALA A 268 30.14 29.73 1.97
N ARG A 269 30.24 29.34 3.24
CA ARG A 269 31.06 28.22 3.71
C ARG A 269 30.34 26.89 3.58
N LEU A 270 29.03 26.83 3.85
CA LEU A 270 28.25 25.58 3.90
C LEU A 270 27.57 25.21 2.59
N ALA A 271 27.54 26.10 1.59
CA ALA A 271 26.88 25.83 0.31
C ALA A 271 27.37 24.52 -0.36
N ARG A 272 28.70 24.33 -0.43
CA ARG A 272 29.29 23.13 -1.00
C ARG A 272 29.07 21.89 -0.12
N PRO A 273 29.39 21.88 1.19
CA PRO A 273 29.12 20.75 2.07
C PRO A 273 27.65 20.32 2.06
N LEU A 274 26.69 21.26 2.07
CA LEU A 274 25.24 20.95 1.99
C LEU A 274 24.85 20.36 0.64
N SER A 275 25.43 20.85 -0.46
CA SER A 275 25.22 20.29 -1.80
C SER A 275 25.76 18.85 -1.90
N ASP A 276 26.93 18.59 -1.32
CA ASP A 276 27.56 17.25 -1.31
C ASP A 276 26.70 16.28 -0.46
N VAL A 277 26.23 16.70 0.72
CA VAL A 277 25.30 15.94 1.57
C VAL A 277 23.99 15.65 0.81
N SER A 278 23.41 16.66 0.15
CA SER A 278 22.20 16.50 -0.64
C SER A 278 22.40 15.47 -1.75
N SER A 279 23.45 15.61 -2.54
CA SER A 279 23.75 14.71 -3.65
C SER A 279 23.99 13.27 -3.18
N ALA A 280 24.74 13.06 -2.11
CA ALA A 280 25.05 11.75 -1.56
C ALA A 280 23.79 11.04 -1.04
N ILE A 281 22.98 11.72 -0.22
CA ILE A 281 21.74 11.15 0.34
C ILE A 281 20.72 10.85 -0.75
N VAL A 282 20.51 11.77 -1.70
CA VAL A 282 19.57 11.59 -2.82
C VAL A 282 19.99 10.40 -3.69
N THR A 283 21.27 10.31 -4.02
CA THR A 283 21.82 9.22 -4.83
C THR A 283 21.65 7.88 -4.10
N TYR A 284 21.95 7.82 -2.81
CA TYR A 284 21.78 6.64 -1.99
C TYR A 284 20.29 6.21 -1.93
N MET A 285 19.37 7.11 -1.59
CA MET A 285 17.94 6.79 -1.51
C MET A 285 17.37 6.29 -2.84
N ARG A 286 17.79 6.88 -3.95
CA ARG A 286 17.41 6.43 -5.30
C ARG A 286 18.01 5.07 -5.64
N ALA A 287 19.25 4.79 -5.25
CA ALA A 287 19.86 3.47 -5.42
C ALA A 287 19.14 2.39 -4.64
N VAL A 288 18.75 2.67 -3.38
CA VAL A 288 17.90 1.76 -2.58
C VAL A 288 16.54 1.56 -3.24
N ALA A 289 15.90 2.62 -3.72
CA ALA A 289 14.62 2.52 -4.43
C ALA A 289 14.72 1.63 -5.68
N ALA A 290 15.77 1.78 -6.48
CA ALA A 290 16.03 0.94 -7.64
C ALA A 290 16.29 -0.53 -7.25
N SER A 291 17.06 -0.76 -6.19
CA SER A 291 17.34 -2.09 -5.63
C SER A 291 16.07 -2.80 -5.14
N LEU A 292 15.18 -2.09 -4.44
CA LEU A 292 13.88 -2.61 -4.03
C LEU A 292 13.00 -3.01 -5.22
N ARG A 293 12.97 -2.20 -6.30
CA ARG A 293 12.19 -2.51 -7.52
C ARG A 293 12.70 -3.74 -8.25
N SER A 294 14.01 -3.84 -8.42
CA SER A 294 14.63 -4.96 -9.13
C SER A 294 14.68 -6.24 -8.29
N GLY A 295 14.61 -6.12 -6.96
CA GLY A 295 14.82 -7.22 -6.02
C GLY A 295 16.29 -7.62 -5.88
N SER A 296 17.22 -6.83 -6.46
CA SER A 296 18.66 -7.06 -6.42
C SER A 296 19.39 -5.72 -6.56
N GLY A 297 20.66 -5.68 -6.20
CA GLY A 297 21.50 -4.49 -6.32
C GLY A 297 22.11 -4.06 -4.99
N ALA A 298 23.22 -3.33 -5.10
CA ALA A 298 23.91 -2.72 -3.98
C ALA A 298 23.65 -1.22 -3.97
N ALA A 299 23.54 -0.64 -2.78
CA ALA A 299 23.60 0.80 -2.55
C ALA A 299 24.75 1.03 -1.57
N ASP A 300 25.65 1.93 -1.92
CA ASP A 300 26.81 2.26 -1.09
C ASP A 300 26.48 3.47 -0.22
N ILE A 301 26.54 3.32 1.10
CA ILE A 301 26.28 4.37 2.08
C ILE A 301 27.54 5.20 2.40
N GLN A 302 28.73 4.73 2.08
CA GLN A 302 29.99 5.40 2.40
C GLN A 302 30.07 6.86 1.91
N PRO A 303 29.58 7.21 0.70
CA PRO A 303 29.53 8.61 0.26
C PRO A 303 28.69 9.52 1.17
N VAL A 304 27.61 8.97 1.79
CA VAL A 304 26.78 9.71 2.74
C VAL A 304 27.55 10.01 4.02
N ASP A 305 28.23 9.01 4.57
CA ASP A 305 29.06 9.18 5.77
C ASP A 305 30.17 10.20 5.52
N ALA A 306 30.88 10.11 4.40
CA ALA A 306 31.95 11.05 4.04
C ALA A 306 31.43 12.49 3.88
N ALA A 307 30.29 12.70 3.21
CA ALA A 307 29.71 14.02 3.02
C ALA A 307 29.25 14.64 4.36
N LEU A 308 28.64 13.85 5.24
CA LEU A 308 28.22 14.32 6.57
C LEU A 308 29.38 14.61 7.49
N GLN A 309 30.48 13.84 7.43
CA GLN A 309 31.71 14.13 8.14
C GLN A 309 32.32 15.47 7.68
N ALA A 310 32.39 15.72 6.37
CA ALA A 310 32.87 16.98 5.82
C ALA A 310 31.99 18.17 6.26
N TYR A 311 30.65 18.02 6.23
CA TYR A 311 29.72 19.01 6.76
C TYR A 311 29.97 19.29 8.26
N THR A 312 30.10 18.25 9.07
CA THR A 312 30.32 18.39 10.52
C THR A 312 31.68 19.07 10.83
N ALA A 313 32.72 18.75 10.07
CA ALA A 313 34.03 19.38 10.21
C ALA A 313 33.97 20.88 9.88
N GLU A 314 33.24 21.27 8.81
CA GLU A 314 33.06 22.69 8.45
C GLU A 314 32.23 23.45 9.49
N VAL A 315 31.21 22.82 10.06
CA VAL A 315 30.42 23.40 11.18
C VAL A 315 31.31 23.60 12.41
N ALA A 316 32.20 22.67 12.72
CA ALA A 316 33.18 22.82 13.82
C ALA A 316 34.14 23.97 13.56
N SER A 317 34.64 24.16 12.32
CA SER A 317 35.50 25.30 11.94
C SER A 317 34.77 26.63 12.12
N LEU A 318 33.54 26.78 11.60
CA LEU A 318 32.71 27.96 11.78
C LEU A 318 32.50 28.33 13.27
N ARG A 319 32.34 27.31 14.11
CA ARG A 319 32.19 27.50 15.56
C ARG A 319 33.47 27.98 16.22
N SER A 320 34.62 27.39 15.85
CA SER A 320 35.94 27.78 16.40
C SER A 320 36.33 29.19 15.98
N GLU A 321 36.01 29.59 14.76
CA GLU A 321 36.21 30.93 14.22
C GLU A 321 35.25 31.99 14.80
N GLY A 322 34.26 31.58 15.61
CA GLY A 322 33.31 32.48 16.25
C GLY A 322 32.23 33.04 15.30
N LEU A 323 32.15 32.59 14.06
CA LEU A 323 31.23 33.07 13.05
C LEU A 323 29.75 32.80 13.38
N ILE A 324 29.50 31.87 14.31
CA ILE A 324 28.15 31.53 14.78
C ILE A 324 27.75 32.40 15.99
N ARG A 325 28.68 33.07 16.68
CA ARG A 325 28.38 33.85 17.90
C ARG A 325 27.54 35.11 17.67
N GLY A 326 27.59 35.68 16.48
CA GLY A 326 26.83 36.87 16.11
C GLY A 326 25.51 36.59 15.39
N VAL A 327 25.12 35.35 15.27
CA VAL A 327 23.88 34.94 14.57
C VAL A 327 22.69 35.06 15.52
N PRO A 328 21.51 35.59 15.09
CA PRO A 328 20.29 35.62 15.89
C PRO A 328 19.95 34.25 16.48
N VAL A 329 19.42 34.23 17.71
CA VAL A 329 19.18 32.99 18.47
C VAL A 329 18.32 32.00 17.70
N ASP A 330 17.25 32.48 17.06
CA ASP A 330 16.32 31.66 16.25
C ASP A 330 17.00 31.00 15.03
N VAL A 331 17.97 31.69 14.42
CA VAL A 331 18.76 31.14 13.31
C VAL A 331 19.77 30.12 13.82
N ALA A 332 20.40 30.39 14.97
CA ALA A 332 21.32 29.44 15.61
C ALA A 332 20.60 28.14 16.01
N GLU A 333 19.42 28.23 16.61
CA GLU A 333 18.59 27.06 16.96
C GLU A 333 18.26 26.22 15.75
N ARG A 334 17.83 26.81 14.63
CA ARG A 334 17.53 26.09 13.37
C ARG A 334 18.79 25.45 12.78
N PHE A 335 19.90 26.13 12.84
CA PHE A 335 21.18 25.62 12.36
C PHE A 335 21.61 24.36 13.12
N PHE A 336 21.50 24.35 14.44
CA PHE A 336 21.80 23.18 15.25
C PHE A 336 20.74 22.07 15.06
N ALA A 337 19.47 22.45 14.93
CA ALA A 337 18.39 21.49 14.61
C ALA A 337 18.62 20.80 13.27
N LEU A 338 19.13 21.51 12.24
CA LEU A 338 19.52 20.91 10.96
C LEU A 338 20.61 19.86 11.15
N GLY A 339 21.68 20.20 11.87
CA GLY A 339 22.79 19.26 12.13
C GLY A 339 22.32 17.99 12.85
N PHE A 340 21.47 18.15 13.88
CA PHE A 340 20.88 17.02 14.59
C PHE A 340 20.00 16.17 13.68
N SER A 341 19.15 16.79 12.85
CA SER A 341 18.24 16.08 11.94
C SER A 341 19.00 15.33 10.85
N LEU A 342 20.12 15.89 10.35
CA LEU A 342 20.98 15.20 9.38
C LEU A 342 21.65 13.97 10.01
N GLU A 343 22.11 14.06 11.26
CA GLU A 343 22.69 12.92 11.96
C GLU A 343 21.64 11.84 12.26
N GLN A 344 20.43 12.22 12.64
CA GLN A 344 19.31 11.30 12.82
C GLN A 344 18.95 10.60 11.50
N MET A 345 18.90 11.35 10.40
CA MET A 345 18.69 10.79 9.06
C MET A 345 19.77 9.78 8.69
N ARG A 346 21.06 10.05 8.99
CA ARG A 346 22.15 9.12 8.77
C ARG A 346 21.91 7.78 9.46
N GLN A 347 21.48 7.81 10.72
CA GLN A 347 21.16 6.58 11.48
C GLN A 347 19.99 5.81 10.84
N ASN A 348 18.94 6.52 10.40
CA ASN A 348 17.80 5.92 9.73
C ASN A 348 18.15 5.38 8.32
N LEU A 349 19.13 5.99 7.62
CA LEU A 349 19.65 5.46 6.35
C LEU A 349 20.45 4.17 6.55
N ASN A 350 21.22 4.05 7.66
CA ASN A 350 21.87 2.80 8.03
C ASN A 350 20.86 1.67 8.33
N ASP A 351 19.75 2.01 9.01
CA ASP A 351 18.66 1.05 9.21
C ASP A 351 17.99 0.66 7.88
N LEU A 352 17.86 1.62 6.96
CA LEU A 352 17.34 1.36 5.61
C LEU A 352 18.25 0.41 4.83
N ASP A 353 19.57 0.52 4.97
CA ASP A 353 20.50 -0.41 4.33
C ASP A 353 20.34 -1.84 4.83
N ARG A 354 20.16 -2.01 6.15
CA ARG A 354 19.85 -3.34 6.74
C ARG A 354 18.55 -3.90 6.16
N CYS A 355 17.49 -3.08 6.10
CA CYS A 355 16.22 -3.49 5.48
C CYS A 355 16.41 -3.88 4.02
N ARG A 356 17.17 -3.09 3.24
CA ARG A 356 17.49 -3.39 1.84
C ARG A 356 18.18 -4.76 1.72
N ALA A 357 19.16 -5.04 2.58
CA ALA A 357 19.89 -6.32 2.57
C ALA A 357 18.95 -7.51 2.81
N ASP A 358 17.96 -7.38 3.71
CA ASP A 358 16.95 -8.41 3.97
C ASP A 358 15.99 -8.61 2.79
N TRP A 359 15.68 -7.53 2.07
CA TRP A 359 14.70 -7.54 0.97
C TRP A 359 15.28 -7.88 -0.40
N CYS A 360 16.59 -7.63 -0.61
CA CYS A 360 17.27 -7.80 -1.91
C CYS A 360 18.34 -8.90 -1.89
N GLY A 361 18.54 -9.56 -0.75
CA GLY A 361 19.68 -10.44 -0.51
C GLY A 361 20.96 -9.64 -0.23
N LYS A 362 21.90 -10.21 0.54
CA LYS A 362 23.25 -9.63 0.66
C LYS A 362 23.89 -9.63 -0.73
N PRO A 363 24.57 -8.53 -1.13
CA PRO A 363 25.40 -8.59 -2.33
C PRO A 363 26.35 -9.78 -2.14
N ALA A 364 26.50 -10.60 -3.18
CA ALA A 364 27.52 -11.64 -3.19
C ALA A 364 28.85 -10.91 -2.92
N THR A 365 29.33 -10.97 -1.68
CA THR A 365 30.67 -10.55 -1.37
C THR A 365 31.57 -11.35 -2.28
N ALA A 366 32.26 -10.67 -3.18
CA ALA A 366 33.31 -11.25 -4.00
C ALA A 366 34.29 -11.93 -3.03
N THR A 367 34.14 -13.21 -2.84
CA THR A 367 35.18 -14.08 -2.31
C THR A 367 36.25 -14.19 -3.41
N ALA A 368 36.98 -13.08 -3.59
CA ALA A 368 38.20 -13.06 -4.36
C ALA A 368 39.29 -13.63 -3.45
N GLY A 369 39.68 -14.87 -3.72
CA GLY A 369 41.03 -15.35 -3.65
C GLY A 369 41.79 -15.20 -2.32
N ALA A 370 41.70 -16.23 -1.48
CA ALA A 370 42.80 -16.64 -0.64
C ALA A 370 42.89 -18.15 -0.71
N LYS A 371 43.42 -18.64 -1.80
CA LYS A 371 44.15 -19.89 -1.92
C LYS A 371 45.42 -19.55 -2.67
N GLY A 372 46.49 -19.46 -1.90
CA GLY A 372 47.85 -19.35 -2.29
C GLY A 372 48.71 -19.64 -1.06
#